data_249c697e35c2d43d485ee5426396031a
#
_entry.id   249c697e35c2d43d485ee5426396031a
#
_cell.length_a   1.000
_cell.length_b   1.000
_cell.length_c   1.000
_cell.angle_alpha   90.00
_cell.angle_beta   90.00
_cell.angle_gamma   90.00
#
_symmetry.space_group_name_H-M   'P 1'
#
loop_
_entity.id
_entity.type
_entity.pdbx_description
1 polymer ?
#
loop_
_entity_poly.entity_id
_entity_poly.type
_entity_poly.pdbx_seq_one_letter_code
_entity_poly.pdbx_strand_id
1 'polypeptide(L)'
;MDKLRIMTNNVWSCGSNKPWWIERGLDCSSQARAPKFAPLYKETMPDLIGWQEGDKHFRTLVLPEMKNLGMNYDMIEGGDTSILYNKDSLELLESYFEEYPETIPEYEGKFNNNNTKSFCIGVFKTKESGKLLAFASTHLWWMSGNPIHSHYQPNSNEAREYQINMLLDKLEKIREKYNCPAIAVGDFNAEYDSLAVKATFDRGYRHAHDIAVEYADERDGYHFCFPDGYKPYKNPKPFVEGIDHIVIKGEPDGFVRRFERYTPDYYMPLSDHFPAWIDVEI
;
A
#
# COMPACT_ATOMS: atom_id res chain seq x y z
N MET A 1 6.28 -2.59 25.04
CA MET A 1 6.08 -2.99 23.63
C MET A 1 5.52 -1.78 22.91
N ASP A 2 6.19 -1.37 21.84
CA ASP A 2 5.75 -0.22 21.06
C ASP A 2 4.52 -0.62 20.24
N LYS A 3 3.53 0.27 20.20
CA LYS A 3 2.35 0.09 19.37
C LYS A 3 2.50 0.98 18.16
N LEU A 4 2.42 0.40 16.97
CA LEU A 4 2.47 1.13 15.72
C LEU A 4 1.25 0.81 14.87
N ARG A 5 0.75 1.82 14.16
CA ARG A 5 -0.23 1.64 13.10
C ARG A 5 0.44 1.75 11.74
N ILE A 6 0.24 0.76 10.90
CA ILE A 6 0.87 0.63 9.58
C ILE A 6 -0.22 0.55 8.53
N MET A 7 -0.17 1.45 7.55
CA MET A 7 -1.22 1.62 6.54
C MET A 7 -0.68 1.41 5.13
N THR A 8 -1.47 0.82 4.25
CA THR A 8 -1.35 0.94 2.80
C THR A 8 -2.47 1.82 2.27
N ASN A 9 -2.17 2.68 1.31
CA ASN A 9 -3.15 3.58 0.71
C ASN A 9 -2.79 3.91 -0.74
N ASN A 10 -3.44 3.26 -1.69
CA ASN A 10 -3.44 3.73 -3.06
C ASN A 10 -4.27 5.02 -3.12
N VAL A 11 -3.63 6.14 -3.44
CA VAL A 11 -4.26 7.47 -3.43
C VAL A 11 -4.83 7.88 -4.79
N TRP A 12 -4.75 6.99 -5.77
CA TRP A 12 -5.23 7.16 -7.13
C TRP A 12 -4.68 8.42 -7.83
N SER A 13 -3.58 8.28 -8.50
CA SER A 13 -3.01 9.34 -9.34
C SER A 13 -3.87 9.53 -10.58
N CYS A 14 -4.63 10.61 -10.59
CA CYS A 14 -5.51 10.94 -11.69
C CYS A 14 -4.99 12.19 -12.40
N GLY A 15 -4.29 12.01 -13.50
CA GLY A 15 -3.76 13.12 -14.31
C GLY A 15 -4.85 13.98 -14.98
N SER A 16 -6.07 13.47 -15.06
CA SER A 16 -7.23 14.19 -15.59
C SER A 16 -8.51 13.66 -14.98
N ASN A 17 -9.49 14.53 -14.85
CA ASN A 17 -10.83 14.15 -14.40
C ASN A 17 -11.44 13.10 -15.32
N LYS A 18 -11.97 12.05 -14.75
CA LYS A 18 -12.76 11.04 -15.48
C LYS A 18 -14.15 11.59 -15.75
N PRO A 19 -14.78 11.29 -16.92
CA PRO A 19 -16.11 11.80 -17.25
C PRO A 19 -17.16 11.56 -16.15
N TRP A 20 -17.18 10.37 -15.60
CA TRP A 20 -18.14 9.98 -14.56
C TRP A 20 -17.89 10.64 -13.19
N TRP A 21 -16.68 11.18 -12.91
CA TRP A 21 -16.43 12.07 -11.78
C TRP A 21 -17.02 13.46 -12.03
N ILE A 22 -16.79 13.98 -13.24
CA ILE A 22 -17.30 15.30 -13.65
C ILE A 22 -18.84 15.31 -13.64
N GLU A 23 -19.48 14.26 -14.13
CA GLU A 23 -20.95 14.10 -14.13
C GLU A 23 -21.54 14.16 -12.71
N ARG A 24 -20.77 13.81 -11.70
CA ARG A 24 -21.14 13.87 -10.26
C ARG A 24 -20.69 15.13 -9.57
N GLY A 25 -20.16 16.09 -10.31
CA GLY A 25 -19.63 17.34 -9.73
C GLY A 25 -18.37 17.15 -8.87
N LEU A 26 -17.64 16.05 -9.09
CA LEU A 26 -16.40 15.75 -8.37
C LEU A 26 -15.20 16.18 -9.19
N ASP A 27 -14.19 16.69 -8.50
CA ASP A 27 -12.86 17.00 -9.04
C ASP A 27 -11.85 15.97 -8.54
N CYS A 28 -11.30 15.15 -9.43
CA CYS A 28 -10.33 14.12 -9.09
C CYS A 28 -8.87 14.58 -9.20
N SER A 29 -8.64 15.88 -9.43
CA SER A 29 -7.28 16.42 -9.46
C SER A 29 -6.56 16.26 -8.13
N SER A 30 -5.24 16.19 -8.19
CA SER A 30 -4.40 16.15 -6.97
C SER A 30 -4.64 17.37 -6.07
N GLN A 31 -4.88 18.55 -6.66
CA GLN A 31 -5.20 19.78 -5.92
C GLN A 31 -6.46 19.67 -5.08
N ALA A 32 -7.50 19.05 -5.64
CA ALA A 32 -8.79 18.92 -4.95
C ALA A 32 -8.79 17.84 -3.88
N ARG A 33 -8.03 16.75 -4.10
CA ARG A 33 -8.08 15.54 -3.26
C ARG A 33 -6.98 15.49 -2.21
N ALA A 34 -5.74 15.84 -2.56
CA ALA A 34 -4.59 15.70 -1.66
C ALA A 34 -4.80 16.36 -0.28
N PRO A 35 -5.33 17.60 -0.17
CA PRO A 35 -5.57 18.20 1.13
C PRO A 35 -6.54 17.40 2.02
N LYS A 36 -7.46 16.65 1.41
CA LYS A 36 -8.48 15.87 2.14
C LYS A 36 -7.95 14.57 2.74
N PHE A 37 -6.75 14.12 2.34
CA PHE A 37 -6.09 12.98 2.97
C PHE A 37 -5.47 13.34 4.33
N ALA A 38 -5.07 14.58 4.55
CA ALA A 38 -4.50 14.98 5.83
C ALA A 38 -5.47 14.81 7.01
N PRO A 39 -6.76 15.19 6.94
CA PRO A 39 -7.75 14.84 7.98
C PRO A 39 -7.90 13.34 8.21
N LEU A 40 -7.89 12.51 7.17
CA LEU A 40 -7.90 11.05 7.29
C LEU A 40 -6.72 10.55 8.12
N TYR A 41 -5.51 11.01 7.79
CA TYR A 41 -4.31 10.62 8.53
C TYR A 41 -4.29 11.20 9.95
N LYS A 42 -4.93 12.36 10.17
CA LYS A 42 -5.10 12.91 11.52
C LYS A 42 -6.05 12.09 12.38
N GLU A 43 -7.12 11.57 11.79
CA GLU A 43 -8.09 10.72 12.47
C GLU A 43 -7.49 9.34 12.80
N THR A 44 -6.77 8.76 11.85
CA THR A 44 -6.28 7.38 11.96
C THR A 44 -4.90 7.26 12.59
N MET A 45 -4.10 8.34 12.55
CA MET A 45 -2.76 8.45 13.14
C MET A 45 -1.83 7.26 12.81
N PRO A 46 -1.64 6.87 11.55
CA PRO A 46 -0.71 5.79 11.21
C PRO A 46 0.75 6.23 11.44
N ASP A 47 1.58 5.35 11.97
CA ASP A 47 3.01 5.61 12.13
C ASP A 47 3.78 5.45 10.82
N LEU A 48 3.31 4.52 9.96
CA LEU A 48 3.84 4.28 8.62
C LEU A 48 2.70 4.22 7.61
N ILE A 49 2.89 4.88 6.48
CA ILE A 49 1.96 4.82 5.35
C ILE A 49 2.75 4.48 4.09
N GLY A 50 2.45 3.34 3.47
CA GLY A 50 2.89 3.03 2.12
C GLY A 50 1.88 3.59 1.13
N TRP A 51 2.29 4.57 0.32
CA TRP A 51 1.47 5.10 -0.76
C TRP A 51 1.70 4.34 -2.05
N GLN A 52 0.63 4.25 -2.85
CA GLN A 52 0.68 3.90 -4.26
C GLN A 52 -0.01 5.01 -5.04
N GLU A 53 0.49 5.29 -6.22
CA GLU A 53 0.00 6.34 -7.11
C GLU A 53 0.09 7.78 -6.57
N GLY A 54 0.90 8.01 -5.54
CA GLY A 54 1.15 9.36 -5.03
C GLY A 54 2.08 10.15 -5.95
N ASP A 55 1.57 10.76 -7.00
CA ASP A 55 2.36 11.56 -7.93
C ASP A 55 3.12 12.72 -7.24
N LYS A 56 4.10 13.29 -7.94
CA LYS A 56 4.92 14.37 -7.37
C LYS A 56 4.09 15.55 -6.85
N HIS A 57 3.04 15.90 -7.57
CA HIS A 57 2.19 17.02 -7.20
C HIS A 57 1.37 16.70 -5.95
N PHE A 58 0.78 15.51 -5.90
CA PHE A 58 0.07 15.02 -4.72
C PHE A 58 0.96 15.04 -3.47
N ARG A 59 2.20 14.54 -3.58
CA ARG A 59 3.16 14.52 -2.47
C ARG A 59 3.47 15.93 -1.93
N THR A 60 3.58 16.93 -2.80
CA THR A 60 3.87 18.31 -2.38
C THR A 60 2.70 18.98 -1.66
N LEU A 61 1.49 18.47 -1.78
CA LEU A 61 0.29 19.06 -1.18
C LEU A 61 -0.04 18.45 0.18
N VAL A 62 0.13 17.14 0.36
CA VAL A 62 -0.33 16.43 1.57
C VAL A 62 0.51 16.77 2.80
N LEU A 63 1.84 16.74 2.70
CA LEU A 63 2.71 16.99 3.87
C LEU A 63 2.51 18.37 4.52
N PRO A 64 2.38 19.48 3.77
CA PRO A 64 2.06 20.76 4.37
C PRO A 64 0.72 20.77 5.11
N GLU A 65 -0.31 20.11 4.56
CA GLU A 65 -1.60 20.01 5.24
C GLU A 65 -1.53 19.13 6.51
N MET A 66 -0.80 18.05 6.49
CA MET A 66 -0.53 17.26 7.69
C MET A 66 0.15 18.10 8.76
N LYS A 67 1.15 18.90 8.37
CA LYS A 67 1.84 19.82 9.29
C LYS A 67 0.90 20.89 9.85
N ASN A 68 -0.01 21.45 9.04
CA ASN A 68 -1.01 22.43 9.47
C ASN A 68 -1.96 21.83 10.54
N LEU A 69 -2.20 20.52 10.47
CA LEU A 69 -2.98 19.76 11.47
C LEU A 69 -2.15 19.31 12.68
N GLY A 70 -0.91 19.77 12.81
CA GLY A 70 -0.02 19.46 13.94
C GLY A 70 0.57 18.05 13.89
N MET A 71 0.65 17.42 12.71
CA MET A 71 1.29 16.13 12.52
C MET A 71 2.76 16.30 12.11
N ASN A 72 3.65 15.50 12.69
CA ASN A 72 5.10 15.58 12.47
C ASN A 72 5.57 14.40 11.60
N TYR A 73 5.21 14.47 10.32
CA TYR A 73 5.59 13.42 9.36
C TYR A 73 6.71 13.88 8.44
N ASP A 74 7.43 12.88 7.94
CA ASP A 74 8.38 13.04 6.85
C ASP A 74 8.13 11.95 5.80
N MET A 75 8.81 12.02 4.66
CA MET A 75 8.59 11.12 3.55
C MET A 75 9.90 10.59 2.98
N ILE A 76 9.92 9.29 2.68
CA ILE A 76 10.88 8.70 1.76
C ILE A 76 10.28 8.82 0.37
N GLU A 77 10.93 9.60 -0.50
CA GLU A 77 10.48 9.72 -1.88
C GLU A 77 10.75 8.41 -2.65
N GLY A 78 9.71 7.83 -3.20
CA GLY A 78 9.74 6.56 -3.90
C GLY A 78 8.90 6.57 -5.18
N GLY A 79 8.93 7.67 -5.95
CA GLY A 79 8.06 7.79 -7.11
C GLY A 79 6.59 7.65 -6.69
N ASP A 80 5.88 6.73 -7.31
CA ASP A 80 4.47 6.46 -6.98
C ASP A 80 4.29 5.61 -5.70
N THR A 81 5.38 5.09 -5.12
CA THR A 81 5.37 4.18 -3.95
C THR A 81 6.06 4.78 -2.72
N SER A 82 5.88 6.07 -2.49
CA SER A 82 6.50 6.79 -1.38
C SER A 82 6.03 6.27 -0.01
N ILE A 83 6.88 6.43 1.00
CA ILE A 83 6.57 6.08 2.38
C ILE A 83 6.51 7.34 3.23
N LEU A 84 5.39 7.55 3.93
CA LEU A 84 5.29 8.56 4.98
C LEU A 84 5.50 7.91 6.33
N TYR A 85 6.18 8.60 7.23
CA TYR A 85 6.43 8.11 8.57
C TYR A 85 6.30 9.19 9.63
N ASN A 86 5.77 8.81 10.78
CA ASN A 86 5.62 9.69 11.94
C ASN A 86 6.97 9.85 12.66
N LYS A 87 7.51 11.07 12.62
CA LYS A 87 8.80 11.38 13.26
C LYS A 87 8.72 11.44 14.78
N ASP A 88 7.54 11.46 15.37
CA ASP A 88 7.42 11.42 16.82
C ASP A 88 7.63 9.99 17.36
N SER A 89 7.23 8.97 16.62
CA SER A 89 7.37 7.55 16.99
C SER A 89 8.58 6.85 16.37
N LEU A 90 9.06 7.29 15.20
CA LEU A 90 10.04 6.59 14.39
C LEU A 90 11.26 7.44 14.04
N GLU A 91 12.41 6.78 13.94
CA GLU A 91 13.65 7.27 13.36
C GLU A 91 13.95 6.47 12.09
N LEU A 92 14.15 7.15 10.96
CA LEU A 92 14.60 6.52 9.72
C LEU A 92 16.11 6.27 9.78
N LEU A 93 16.55 5.03 9.59
CA LEU A 93 17.97 4.64 9.57
C LEU A 93 18.53 4.51 8.16
N GLU A 94 17.76 3.92 7.25
CA GLU A 94 18.17 3.63 5.87
C GLU A 94 16.94 3.59 4.96
N SER A 95 17.12 3.97 3.69
CA SER A 95 16.04 3.89 2.71
C SER A 95 16.56 3.42 1.35
N TYR A 96 15.67 2.78 0.58
CA TYR A 96 15.92 2.29 -0.76
C TYR A 96 14.72 2.59 -1.64
N PHE A 97 15.00 2.88 -2.92
CA PHE A 97 14.00 2.99 -3.96
C PHE A 97 14.49 2.26 -5.20
N GLU A 98 13.60 1.50 -5.84
CA GLU A 98 13.91 0.82 -7.08
C GLU A 98 12.67 0.73 -7.97
N GLU A 99 12.84 1.05 -9.25
CA GLU A 99 11.80 0.87 -10.26
C GLU A 99 11.86 -0.56 -10.79
N TYR A 100 10.71 -1.16 -11.02
CA TYR A 100 10.66 -2.45 -11.71
C TYR A 100 11.07 -2.29 -13.17
N PRO A 101 11.72 -3.29 -13.78
CA PRO A 101 12.12 -3.20 -15.18
C PRO A 101 10.90 -3.10 -16.09
N GLU A 102 11.04 -2.34 -17.17
CA GLU A 102 10.01 -2.22 -18.19
C GLU A 102 9.75 -3.56 -18.91
N THR A 103 10.78 -4.35 -19.08
CA THR A 103 10.72 -5.67 -19.73
C THR A 103 11.27 -6.76 -18.83
N ILE A 104 10.69 -7.94 -18.92
CA ILE A 104 11.15 -9.15 -18.23
C ILE A 104 11.68 -10.12 -19.28
N PRO A 105 12.91 -10.65 -19.14
CA PRO A 105 13.58 -11.42 -20.21
C PRO A 105 12.78 -12.60 -20.77
N GLU A 106 11.97 -13.24 -19.90
CA GLU A 106 11.20 -14.44 -20.23
C GLU A 106 9.85 -14.15 -20.88
N TYR A 107 9.41 -12.89 -20.91
CA TYR A 107 8.05 -12.52 -21.33
C TYR A 107 8.05 -11.39 -22.36
N GLU A 108 7.23 -11.55 -23.39
CA GLU A 108 7.00 -10.48 -24.35
C GLU A 108 6.08 -9.41 -23.76
N GLY A 109 6.45 -8.15 -23.91
CA GLY A 109 5.66 -7.00 -23.49
C GLY A 109 6.41 -6.05 -22.56
N LYS A 110 5.68 -5.03 -22.13
CA LYS A 110 6.16 -4.03 -21.17
C LYS A 110 5.33 -4.16 -19.90
N PHE A 111 6.01 -4.27 -18.77
CA PHE A 111 5.41 -4.50 -17.47
C PHE A 111 5.72 -3.36 -16.47
N ASN A 112 6.15 -2.24 -17.00
CA ASN A 112 6.24 -0.96 -16.32
C ASN A 112 6.04 0.14 -17.37
N ASN A 113 5.21 1.12 -17.06
CA ASN A 113 4.97 2.26 -17.92
C ASN A 113 5.21 3.55 -17.14
N ASN A 114 5.97 4.46 -17.77
CA ASN A 114 6.31 5.75 -17.16
C ASN A 114 6.95 5.64 -15.77
N ASN A 115 7.62 4.51 -15.47
CA ASN A 115 8.29 4.25 -14.19
C ASN A 115 7.35 4.35 -12.97
N THR A 116 6.08 3.97 -13.16
CA THR A 116 5.08 4.00 -12.08
C THR A 116 5.06 2.73 -11.23
N LYS A 117 5.69 1.65 -11.73
CA LYS A 117 5.77 0.39 -11.00
C LYS A 117 7.14 0.27 -10.33
N SER A 118 7.12 0.27 -9.01
CA SER A 118 8.30 0.41 -8.18
C SER A 118 8.08 -0.13 -6.78
N PHE A 119 9.14 -0.08 -5.98
CA PHE A 119 9.05 -0.24 -4.54
C PHE A 119 9.96 0.72 -3.81
N CYS A 120 9.55 1.10 -2.62
CA CYS A 120 10.32 1.90 -1.68
C CYS A 120 10.44 1.12 -0.36
N ILE A 121 11.62 1.13 0.28
CA ILE A 121 11.86 0.47 1.56
C ILE A 121 12.47 1.47 2.52
N GLY A 122 11.98 1.47 3.77
CA GLY A 122 12.58 2.17 4.89
C GLY A 122 12.95 1.20 6.01
N VAL A 123 14.09 1.42 6.66
CA VAL A 123 14.45 0.76 7.92
C VAL A 123 14.23 1.77 9.03
N PHE A 124 13.38 1.42 9.96
CA PHE A 124 12.97 2.29 11.03
C PHE A 124 13.36 1.74 12.40
N LYS A 125 13.65 2.66 13.31
CA LYS A 125 13.84 2.39 14.73
C LYS A 125 12.74 3.08 15.52
N THR A 126 12.07 2.34 16.38
CA THR A 126 11.10 2.93 17.30
C THR A 126 11.81 3.78 18.34
N LYS A 127 11.27 4.97 18.61
CA LYS A 127 11.92 5.91 19.56
C LYS A 127 11.73 5.51 21.01
N GLU A 128 10.67 4.79 21.33
CA GLU A 128 10.35 4.37 22.70
C GLU A 128 11.26 3.22 23.16
N SER A 129 11.31 2.10 22.42
CA SER A 129 12.05 0.90 22.82
C SER A 129 13.33 0.63 22.04
N GLY A 130 13.56 1.35 20.93
CA GLY A 130 14.71 1.13 20.06
C GLY A 130 14.61 -0.11 19.16
N LYS A 131 13.42 -0.69 19.02
CA LYS A 131 13.17 -1.83 18.13
C LYS A 131 13.29 -1.44 16.68
N LEU A 132 13.71 -2.39 15.85
CA LEU A 132 13.90 -2.18 14.43
C LEU A 132 12.77 -2.83 13.62
N LEU A 133 12.44 -2.21 12.49
CA LEU A 133 11.45 -2.67 11.55
C LEU A 133 11.85 -2.30 10.11
N ALA A 134 11.80 -3.25 9.19
CA ALA A 134 11.88 -2.98 7.76
C ALA A 134 10.45 -2.85 7.19
N PHE A 135 10.20 -1.77 6.47
CA PHE A 135 8.88 -1.49 5.88
C PHE A 135 9.01 -1.17 4.41
N ALA A 136 8.21 -1.79 3.58
CA ALA A 136 8.19 -1.59 2.14
C ALA A 136 6.81 -1.19 1.63
N SER A 137 6.79 -0.25 0.68
CA SER A 137 5.62 0.10 -0.15
C SER A 137 5.88 -0.31 -1.59
N THR A 138 4.91 -0.93 -2.25
CA THR A 138 5.03 -1.36 -3.65
C THR A 138 3.76 -1.16 -4.44
N HIS A 139 3.91 -1.07 -5.77
CA HIS A 139 2.82 -1.05 -6.73
C HIS A 139 3.18 -1.93 -7.92
N LEU A 140 2.51 -3.08 -8.06
CA LEU A 140 2.80 -4.07 -9.10
C LEU A 140 2.04 -3.77 -10.40
N TRP A 141 2.34 -4.53 -11.46
CA TRP A 141 1.75 -4.35 -12.79
C TRP A 141 0.22 -4.47 -12.76
N TRP A 142 -0.45 -3.55 -13.44
CA TRP A 142 -1.90 -3.35 -13.31
C TRP A 142 -2.76 -4.11 -14.35
N MET A 143 -2.18 -4.49 -15.51
CA MET A 143 -2.99 -5.14 -16.53
C MET A 143 -3.42 -6.56 -16.14
N SER A 144 -4.55 -6.98 -16.66
CA SER A 144 -5.11 -8.29 -16.34
C SER A 144 -4.44 -9.40 -17.17
N GLY A 145 -4.11 -10.52 -16.51
CA GLY A 145 -3.74 -11.76 -17.18
C GLY A 145 -4.94 -12.56 -17.72
N ASN A 146 -6.17 -12.11 -17.47
CA ASN A 146 -7.39 -12.78 -17.93
C ASN A 146 -7.80 -12.28 -19.32
N PRO A 147 -7.85 -13.16 -20.35
CA PRO A 147 -8.15 -12.77 -21.75
C PRO A 147 -9.51 -12.11 -21.98
N ILE A 148 -10.46 -12.26 -21.06
CA ILE A 148 -11.78 -11.62 -21.19
C ILE A 148 -11.81 -10.17 -20.70
N HIS A 149 -10.75 -9.73 -20.05
CA HIS A 149 -10.68 -8.37 -19.51
C HIS A 149 -10.32 -7.35 -20.59
N SER A 150 -10.93 -6.16 -20.52
CA SER A 150 -10.66 -5.05 -21.46
C SER A 150 -9.19 -4.58 -21.44
N HIS A 151 -8.50 -4.80 -20.33
CA HIS A 151 -7.09 -4.48 -20.14
C HIS A 151 -6.23 -5.75 -20.09
N TYR A 152 -6.52 -6.72 -20.96
CA TYR A 152 -5.76 -7.96 -21.03
C TYR A 152 -4.35 -7.73 -21.58
N GLN A 153 -3.38 -8.32 -20.90
CA GLN A 153 -2.02 -8.49 -21.40
C GLN A 153 -1.50 -9.87 -20.99
N PRO A 154 -0.97 -10.66 -21.93
CA PRO A 154 -0.33 -11.94 -21.58
C PRO A 154 0.78 -11.75 -20.54
N ASN A 155 1.00 -12.75 -19.70
CA ASN A 155 2.07 -12.79 -18.70
C ASN A 155 1.97 -11.71 -17.60
N SER A 156 0.82 -11.05 -17.45
CA SER A 156 0.65 -10.04 -16.39
C SER A 156 0.72 -10.64 -14.98
N ASN A 157 0.25 -11.87 -14.78
CA ASN A 157 0.33 -12.54 -13.49
C ASN A 157 1.76 -12.91 -13.13
N GLU A 158 2.50 -13.45 -14.09
CA GLU A 158 3.90 -13.83 -13.99
C GLU A 158 4.79 -12.58 -13.79
N ALA A 159 4.44 -11.48 -14.46
CA ALA A 159 5.13 -10.21 -14.27
C ALA A 159 4.98 -9.68 -12.83
N ARG A 160 3.79 -9.78 -12.24
CA ARG A 160 3.58 -9.42 -10.83
C ARG A 160 4.35 -10.35 -9.88
N GLU A 161 4.40 -11.64 -10.17
CA GLU A 161 5.22 -12.58 -9.42
C GLU A 161 6.71 -12.23 -9.50
N TYR A 162 7.21 -11.89 -10.68
CA TYR A 162 8.58 -11.42 -10.86
C TYR A 162 8.86 -10.14 -10.05
N GLN A 163 7.98 -9.16 -10.14
CA GLN A 163 8.10 -7.88 -9.45
C GLN A 163 8.10 -8.05 -7.92
N ILE A 164 7.18 -8.83 -7.38
CA ILE A 164 7.15 -9.07 -5.93
C ILE A 164 8.41 -9.81 -5.46
N ASN A 165 8.91 -10.76 -6.24
CA ASN A 165 10.15 -11.46 -5.92
C ASN A 165 11.37 -10.53 -5.88
N MET A 166 11.48 -9.54 -6.77
CA MET A 166 12.52 -8.51 -6.69
C MET A 166 12.47 -7.73 -5.38
N LEU A 167 11.26 -7.27 -4.99
CA LEU A 167 11.08 -6.61 -3.70
C LEU A 167 11.50 -7.51 -2.54
N LEU A 168 11.03 -8.75 -2.51
CA LEU A 168 11.31 -9.67 -1.42
C LEU A 168 12.81 -10.02 -1.32
N ASP A 169 13.52 -10.14 -2.45
CA ASP A 169 14.97 -10.36 -2.47
C ASP A 169 15.72 -9.21 -1.78
N LYS A 170 15.26 -7.99 -1.99
CA LYS A 170 15.85 -6.82 -1.33
C LYS A 170 15.48 -6.74 0.13
N LEU A 171 14.21 -6.96 0.44
CA LEU A 171 13.67 -6.85 1.79
C LEU A 171 14.25 -7.93 2.72
N GLU A 172 14.47 -9.15 2.23
CA GLU A 172 15.12 -10.23 2.98
C GLU A 172 16.57 -9.87 3.38
N LYS A 173 17.36 -9.34 2.43
CA LYS A 173 18.74 -8.89 2.73
C LYS A 173 18.76 -7.81 3.81
N ILE A 174 17.79 -6.91 3.78
CA ILE A 174 17.64 -5.86 4.79
C ILE A 174 17.23 -6.47 6.13
N ARG A 175 16.23 -7.34 6.13
CA ARG A 175 15.74 -8.04 7.30
C ARG A 175 16.86 -8.81 8.01
N GLU A 176 17.66 -9.53 7.25
CA GLU A 176 18.83 -10.27 7.78
C GLU A 176 19.89 -9.34 8.35
N LYS A 177 20.23 -8.26 7.62
CA LYS A 177 21.23 -7.25 8.05
C LYS A 177 20.88 -6.63 9.40
N TYR A 178 19.59 -6.33 9.61
CA TYR A 178 19.10 -5.64 10.81
C TYR A 178 18.50 -6.57 11.86
N ASN A 179 18.34 -7.85 11.54
CA ASN A 179 17.68 -8.86 12.38
C ASN A 179 16.34 -8.34 12.93
N CYS A 180 15.45 -7.90 12.04
CA CYS A 180 14.19 -7.27 12.39
C CYS A 180 13.02 -7.87 11.60
N PRO A 181 11.76 -7.71 12.05
CA PRO A 181 10.60 -8.00 11.23
C PRO A 181 10.58 -7.17 9.94
N ALA A 182 9.97 -7.73 8.89
CA ALA A 182 9.75 -7.05 7.64
C ALA A 182 8.27 -7.04 7.30
N ILE A 183 7.77 -5.88 6.88
CA ILE A 183 6.39 -5.67 6.43
C ILE A 183 6.44 -5.11 5.03
N ALA A 184 5.73 -5.73 4.08
CA ALA A 184 5.51 -5.18 2.77
C ALA A 184 4.01 -4.90 2.58
N VAL A 185 3.71 -3.70 2.09
CA VAL A 185 2.35 -3.26 1.79
C VAL A 185 2.26 -2.75 0.37
N GLY A 186 1.06 -2.75 -0.19
CA GLY A 186 0.85 -2.08 -1.47
C GLY A 186 -0.33 -2.62 -2.26
N ASP A 187 -0.53 -1.96 -3.40
CA ASP A 187 -1.40 -2.43 -4.46
C ASP A 187 -0.65 -3.48 -5.29
N PHE A 188 -0.98 -4.74 -5.07
CA PHE A 188 -0.37 -5.84 -5.83
C PHE A 188 -1.05 -6.06 -7.17
N ASN A 189 -2.17 -5.36 -7.45
CA ASN A 189 -3.00 -5.59 -8.64
C ASN A 189 -3.33 -7.08 -8.85
N ALA A 190 -3.46 -7.80 -7.76
CA ALA A 190 -3.59 -9.24 -7.71
C ALA A 190 -4.40 -9.66 -6.49
N GLU A 191 -5.25 -10.64 -6.65
CA GLU A 191 -6.06 -11.20 -5.57
C GLU A 191 -5.24 -12.10 -4.64
N TYR A 192 -5.81 -12.44 -3.48
CA TYR A 192 -5.16 -13.22 -2.43
C TYR A 192 -4.57 -14.56 -2.90
N ASP A 193 -5.25 -15.27 -3.81
CA ASP A 193 -4.81 -16.56 -4.32
C ASP A 193 -3.95 -16.49 -5.60
N SER A 194 -3.49 -15.30 -5.97
CA SER A 194 -2.64 -15.04 -7.13
C SER A 194 -1.22 -15.55 -6.98
N LEU A 195 -0.48 -15.62 -8.10
CA LEU A 195 0.95 -15.98 -8.10
C LEU A 195 1.78 -15.02 -7.24
N ALA A 196 1.51 -13.72 -7.34
CA ALA A 196 2.27 -12.71 -6.59
C ALA A 196 2.09 -12.86 -5.06
N VAL A 197 0.87 -13.09 -4.58
CA VAL A 197 0.64 -13.29 -3.14
C VAL A 197 1.18 -14.63 -2.68
N LYS A 198 1.01 -15.71 -3.45
CA LYS A 198 1.60 -17.02 -3.16
C LYS A 198 3.12 -16.97 -3.07
N ALA A 199 3.79 -16.21 -3.94
CA ALA A 199 5.24 -16.01 -3.86
C ALA A 199 5.68 -15.43 -2.52
N THR A 200 4.86 -14.57 -1.89
CA THR A 200 5.17 -14.10 -0.52
C THR A 200 5.06 -15.22 0.50
N PHE A 201 4.05 -16.09 0.41
CA PHE A 201 3.86 -17.23 1.32
C PHE A 201 4.97 -18.27 1.17
N ASP A 202 5.41 -18.55 -0.05
CA ASP A 202 6.51 -19.48 -0.35
C ASP A 202 7.83 -19.02 0.27
N ARG A 203 7.97 -17.71 0.47
CA ARG A 203 9.12 -17.10 1.17
C ARG A 203 8.91 -16.94 2.68
N GLY A 204 7.81 -17.47 3.22
CA GLY A 204 7.50 -17.48 4.64
C GLY A 204 6.93 -16.16 5.18
N TYR A 205 6.44 -15.28 4.31
CA TYR A 205 5.57 -14.17 4.74
C TYR A 205 4.19 -14.71 5.07
N ARG A 206 3.51 -14.04 5.98
CA ARG A 206 2.11 -14.30 6.32
C ARG A 206 1.27 -13.08 5.98
N HIS A 207 0.06 -13.28 5.48
CA HIS A 207 -0.85 -12.16 5.27
C HIS A 207 -1.34 -11.63 6.61
N ALA A 208 -1.31 -10.33 6.77
CA ALA A 208 -1.64 -9.68 8.05
C ALA A 208 -3.07 -9.98 8.53
N HIS A 209 -4.03 -10.11 7.58
CA HIS A 209 -5.38 -10.51 7.90
C HIS A 209 -5.43 -11.90 8.56
N ASP A 210 -4.66 -12.88 8.06
CA ASP A 210 -4.72 -14.27 8.54
C ASP A 210 -4.19 -14.44 9.96
N ILE A 211 -3.35 -13.49 10.41
CA ILE A 211 -2.67 -13.55 11.71
C ILE A 211 -3.13 -12.48 12.69
N ALA A 212 -4.08 -11.64 12.30
CA ALA A 212 -4.62 -10.62 13.18
C ALA A 212 -5.45 -11.23 14.32
N VAL A 213 -5.29 -10.66 15.51
CA VAL A 213 -6.05 -11.09 16.69
C VAL A 213 -7.50 -10.55 16.64
N GLU A 214 -7.66 -9.35 16.10
CA GLU A 214 -8.94 -8.65 15.98
C GLU A 214 -9.16 -8.09 14.58
N TYR A 215 -10.43 -7.96 14.19
CA TYR A 215 -10.87 -7.33 12.96
C TYR A 215 -11.85 -6.20 13.29
N ALA A 216 -11.79 -5.10 12.55
CA ALA A 216 -12.78 -4.04 12.67
C ALA A 216 -14.12 -4.41 12.03
N ASP A 217 -14.09 -5.14 10.94
CA ASP A 217 -15.24 -5.72 10.27
C ASP A 217 -14.95 -7.20 9.98
N GLU A 218 -15.79 -8.09 10.49
CA GLU A 218 -15.65 -9.53 10.28
C GLU A 218 -15.65 -9.95 8.80
N ARG A 219 -16.19 -9.12 7.95
CA ARG A 219 -16.39 -9.48 6.55
C ARG A 219 -15.27 -9.04 5.64
N ASP A 220 -14.55 -8.01 5.99
CA ASP A 220 -13.46 -7.45 5.19
C ASP A 220 -13.65 -7.56 3.65
N GLY A 221 -14.90 -7.35 3.21
CA GLY A 221 -15.30 -7.60 1.82
C GLY A 221 -15.16 -6.39 0.89
N TYR A 222 -14.52 -5.33 1.36
CA TYR A 222 -14.38 -4.10 0.62
C TYR A 222 -12.96 -3.98 0.10
N HIS A 223 -12.78 -3.82 -1.20
CA HIS A 223 -11.48 -3.62 -1.81
C HIS A 223 -11.43 -2.45 -2.77
N PHE A 224 -12.57 -2.09 -3.36
CA PHE A 224 -12.67 -0.93 -4.22
C PHE A 224 -13.59 0.13 -3.64
N CYS A 225 -13.26 1.38 -3.93
CA CYS A 225 -14.16 2.47 -3.76
C CYS A 225 -14.25 3.24 -5.09
N PHE A 226 -15.45 3.48 -5.53
CA PHE A 226 -15.71 4.25 -6.73
C PHE A 226 -16.50 5.51 -6.39
N PRO A 227 -16.21 6.64 -7.00
CA PRO A 227 -16.94 7.89 -6.73
C PRO A 227 -18.44 7.81 -7.01
N ASP A 228 -18.85 6.93 -7.91
CA ASP A 228 -20.26 6.68 -8.15
C ASP A 228 -20.85 5.66 -7.22
N GLY A 229 -20.02 4.82 -6.71
CA GLY A 229 -20.37 3.74 -5.82
C GLY A 229 -20.77 4.24 -4.54
N TYR A 230 -20.64 5.31 -4.23
CA TYR A 230 -21.27 5.64 -3.01
C TYR A 230 -21.55 4.42 -2.13
N LYS A 231 -21.41 3.25 -2.71
CA LYS A 231 -21.44 1.96 -2.08
C LYS A 231 -20.20 1.22 -2.55
N PRO A 232 -19.26 0.94 -1.66
CA PRO A 232 -18.13 0.10 -1.97
C PRO A 232 -18.63 -1.22 -2.52
N TYR A 233 -17.93 -1.76 -3.50
CA TYR A 233 -18.22 -3.10 -3.98
C TYR A 233 -18.04 -4.08 -2.83
N LYS A 234 -19.11 -4.75 -2.47
CA LYS A 234 -19.13 -5.70 -1.37
C LYS A 234 -19.00 -7.11 -1.92
N ASN A 235 -17.86 -7.72 -1.70
CA ASN A 235 -17.62 -9.08 -2.10
C ASN A 235 -18.30 -10.06 -1.13
N PRO A 236 -19.10 -11.03 -1.65
CA PRO A 236 -19.61 -12.12 -0.84
C PRO A 236 -18.52 -13.09 -0.37
N LYS A 237 -17.35 -13.06 -1.01
CA LYS A 237 -16.13 -13.73 -0.57
C LYS A 237 -15.19 -12.68 0.01
N PRO A 238 -15.36 -12.31 1.27
CA PRO A 238 -14.57 -11.24 1.87
C PRO A 238 -13.10 -11.56 1.73
N PHE A 239 -12.30 -10.52 1.42
CA PHE A 239 -10.88 -10.58 1.42
C PHE A 239 -10.18 -11.22 0.20
N VAL A 240 -10.74 -12.26 -0.43
CA VAL A 240 -10.09 -12.93 -1.57
C VAL A 240 -9.96 -12.06 -2.81
N GLU A 241 -10.84 -11.10 -3.02
CA GLU A 241 -10.81 -10.17 -4.16
C GLU A 241 -10.14 -8.82 -3.84
N GLY A 242 -9.61 -8.64 -2.64
CA GLY A 242 -8.77 -7.48 -2.32
C GLY A 242 -7.47 -7.53 -3.10
N ILE A 243 -7.04 -6.39 -3.64
CA ILE A 243 -5.78 -6.26 -4.38
C ILE A 243 -4.71 -5.44 -3.64
N ASP A 244 -5.11 -4.80 -2.56
CA ASP A 244 -4.21 -4.13 -1.61
C ASP A 244 -3.87 -5.09 -0.48
N HIS A 245 -2.58 -5.37 -0.29
CA HIS A 245 -2.12 -6.39 0.65
C HIS A 245 -1.14 -5.83 1.68
N ILE A 246 -1.12 -6.50 2.85
CA ILE A 246 -0.13 -6.32 3.90
C ILE A 246 0.41 -7.71 4.25
N VAL A 247 1.69 -7.94 4.00
CA VAL A 247 2.37 -9.22 4.29
C VAL A 247 3.56 -8.99 5.21
N ILE A 248 3.80 -9.95 6.13
CA ILE A 248 4.73 -9.80 7.25
C ILE A 248 5.59 -11.04 7.39
N LYS A 249 6.85 -10.86 7.75
CA LYS A 249 7.79 -11.94 8.10
C LYS A 249 8.69 -11.58 9.27
N GLY A 250 9.01 -12.58 10.08
CA GLY A 250 9.96 -12.45 11.21
C GLY A 250 9.34 -11.87 12.47
N GLU A 251 8.02 -11.88 12.54
CA GLU A 251 7.24 -11.42 13.68
C GLU A 251 6.91 -12.57 14.66
N PRO A 252 6.79 -12.29 15.97
CA PRO A 252 6.26 -13.24 16.94
C PRO A 252 4.75 -13.43 16.79
N ASP A 253 4.20 -14.47 17.39
CA ASP A 253 2.74 -14.66 17.47
C ASP A 253 2.08 -13.50 18.22
N GLY A 254 0.93 -13.07 17.70
CA GLY A 254 0.20 -11.93 18.25
C GLY A 254 0.79 -10.56 17.91
N PHE A 255 1.77 -10.48 17.03
CA PHE A 255 2.35 -9.23 16.56
C PHE A 255 1.31 -8.31 15.91
N VAL A 256 0.42 -8.86 15.06
CA VAL A 256 -0.70 -8.11 14.48
C VAL A 256 -1.87 -8.17 15.44
N ARG A 257 -2.15 -7.06 16.09
CA ARG A 257 -3.24 -6.93 17.07
C ARG A 257 -4.58 -6.72 16.39
N ARG A 258 -4.60 -5.94 15.30
CA ARG A 258 -5.82 -5.60 14.57
C ARG A 258 -5.54 -5.45 13.09
N PHE A 259 -6.47 -5.88 12.26
CA PHE A 259 -6.54 -5.60 10.84
C PHE A 259 -7.82 -4.84 10.52
N GLU A 260 -7.75 -3.85 9.63
CA GLU A 260 -8.90 -3.06 9.20
C GLU A 260 -8.75 -2.60 7.75
N ARG A 261 -9.82 -2.77 6.94
CA ARG A 261 -10.06 -1.96 5.76
C ARG A 261 -10.95 -0.80 6.14
N TYR A 262 -10.42 0.39 6.03
CA TYR A 262 -11.10 1.58 6.52
C TYR A 262 -12.01 2.16 5.45
N THR A 263 -13.31 2.14 5.70
CA THR A 263 -14.34 2.46 4.72
C THR A 263 -15.31 3.55 5.20
N PRO A 264 -14.81 4.71 5.63
CA PRO A 264 -15.71 5.79 6.05
C PRO A 264 -16.42 6.40 4.85
N ASP A 265 -17.68 6.81 5.04
CA ASP A 265 -18.52 7.34 3.95
C ASP A 265 -17.90 8.52 3.21
N TYR A 266 -17.12 9.36 3.92
CA TYR A 266 -16.47 10.52 3.32
C TYR A 266 -15.28 10.19 2.42
N TYR A 267 -14.78 8.95 2.47
CA TYR A 267 -13.57 8.56 1.75
C TYR A 267 -13.79 8.36 0.27
N MET A 268 -14.96 7.89 -0.15
CA MET A 268 -15.23 7.49 -1.54
C MET A 268 -14.80 8.50 -2.61
N PRO A 269 -14.98 9.83 -2.43
CA PRO A 269 -14.51 10.80 -3.42
C PRO A 269 -13.00 11.08 -3.35
N LEU A 270 -12.23 10.37 -2.54
CA LEU A 270 -10.79 10.60 -2.41
C LEU A 270 -9.95 9.67 -3.27
N SER A 271 -10.31 8.39 -3.34
CA SER A 271 -9.61 7.38 -4.13
C SER A 271 -10.59 6.31 -4.60
N ASP A 272 -10.19 5.53 -5.59
CA ASP A 272 -10.89 4.31 -6.02
C ASP A 272 -10.44 3.06 -5.24
N HIS A 273 -9.55 3.23 -4.27
CA HIS A 273 -9.13 2.21 -3.30
C HIS A 273 -9.40 2.66 -1.87
N PHE A 274 -9.89 1.76 -1.03
CA PHE A 274 -9.93 1.99 0.41
C PHE A 274 -8.56 1.72 1.03
N PRO A 275 -8.13 2.52 2.02
CA PRO A 275 -6.93 2.20 2.78
C PRO A 275 -7.16 0.97 3.67
N ALA A 276 -6.08 0.23 3.88
CA ALA A 276 -6.05 -0.82 4.88
C ALA A 276 -4.92 -0.58 5.87
N TRP A 277 -5.12 -0.96 7.13
CA TRP A 277 -4.07 -0.87 8.12
C TRP A 277 -4.05 -2.05 9.09
N ILE A 278 -2.93 -2.14 9.79
CA ILE A 278 -2.76 -3.02 10.93
C ILE A 278 -2.26 -2.23 12.14
N ASP A 279 -2.68 -2.64 13.32
CA ASP A 279 -2.03 -2.26 14.57
C ASP A 279 -1.11 -3.40 14.98
N VAL A 280 0.17 -3.09 15.23
CA VAL A 280 1.18 -4.07 15.62
C VAL A 280 1.79 -3.72 16.98
N GLU A 281 2.23 -4.76 17.71
CA GLU A 281 3.04 -4.62 18.91
C GLU A 281 4.44 -5.19 18.67
N ILE A 282 5.45 -4.29 18.67
CA ILE A 282 6.86 -4.64 18.42
C ILE A 282 7.62 -4.84 19.74
#